data_fb69fff61e5cdccd33a2f5ce243d9377
#
_entry.id   fb69fff61e5cdccd33a2f5ce243d9377
#
_cell.length_a   1.000
_cell.length_b   1.000
_cell.length_c   1.000
_cell.angle_alpha   90.00
_cell.angle_beta   90.00
_cell.angle_gamma   90.00
#
_symmetry.space_group_name_H-M   'P 1'
#
loop_
_entity.id
_entity.type
_entity.pdbx_description
1 polymer ?
#
loop_
_entity_poly.entity_id
_entity_poly.type
_entity_poly.pdbx_seq_one_letter_code
_entity_poly.pdbx_strand_id
1 'polypeptide(L)'
;MTEAISAMREAFTSLSKKIAIVPNRINLPIKDQNALHLSMPAYIKGGKYIMVKLVNVHFDNPKNNLPLINGLILMMDAKIGTPIALIDGKSVTSLRTGASSGLA
;
A
#
# COMPACT_ATOMS: atom_id res chain seq x y z
N MET A 1 -4.67 1.10 -14.61
CA MET A 1 -4.78 -0.31 -14.18
C MET A 1 -3.61 -1.15 -14.60
N THR A 2 -3.18 -1.08 -15.87
CA THR A 2 -2.03 -1.84 -16.36
C THR A 2 -0.75 -1.50 -15.62
N GLU A 3 -0.50 -0.22 -15.35
CA GLU A 3 0.68 0.22 -14.59
C GLU A 3 0.66 -0.28 -13.15
N ALA A 4 -0.51 -0.29 -12.52
CA ALA A 4 -0.66 -0.79 -11.15
C ALA A 4 -0.35 -2.28 -11.07
N ILE A 5 -0.83 -3.07 -12.05
CA ILE A 5 -0.56 -4.50 -12.12
C ILE A 5 0.93 -4.77 -12.33
N SER A 6 1.57 -4.03 -13.24
CA SER A 6 3.00 -4.15 -13.48
C SER A 6 3.82 -3.81 -12.24
N ALA A 7 3.46 -2.73 -11.56
CA ALA A 7 4.15 -2.31 -10.33
C ALA A 7 4.00 -3.36 -9.22
N MET A 8 2.82 -3.94 -9.07
CA MET A 8 2.59 -5.00 -8.10
C MET A 8 3.40 -6.24 -8.42
N ARG A 9 3.50 -6.60 -9.70
CA ARG A 9 4.31 -7.74 -10.14
C ARG A 9 5.79 -7.51 -9.84
N GLU A 10 6.30 -6.32 -10.12
CA GLU A 10 7.67 -5.95 -9.77
C GLU A 10 7.90 -6.05 -8.27
N ALA A 11 6.97 -5.53 -7.47
CA ALA A 11 7.08 -5.56 -6.03
C ALA A 11 7.18 -7.00 -5.50
N PHE A 12 6.31 -7.90 -5.96
CA PHE A 12 6.36 -9.31 -5.55
C PHE A 12 7.67 -9.97 -5.96
N THR A 13 8.12 -9.72 -7.19
CA THR A 13 9.38 -10.28 -7.68
C THR A 13 10.56 -9.80 -6.83
N SER A 14 10.58 -8.50 -6.51
CA SER A 14 11.66 -7.90 -5.71
C SER A 14 11.66 -8.38 -4.28
N LEU A 15 10.49 -8.56 -3.68
CA LEU A 15 10.37 -9.13 -2.34
C LEU A 15 10.93 -10.55 -2.30
N SER A 16 10.63 -11.34 -3.34
CA SER A 16 11.17 -12.69 -3.47
C SER A 16 12.69 -12.69 -3.58
N LYS A 17 13.25 -11.69 -4.25
CA LYS A 17 14.71 -11.54 -4.41
C LYS A 17 15.35 -10.78 -3.26
N LYS A 18 14.58 -10.32 -2.27
CA LYS A 18 15.05 -9.57 -1.09
C LYS A 18 15.79 -8.28 -1.43
N ILE A 19 15.40 -7.61 -2.53
CA ILE A 19 15.97 -6.31 -2.92
C ILE A 19 15.05 -5.15 -2.59
N ALA A 20 13.89 -5.41 -2.00
CA ALA A 20 12.96 -4.39 -1.57
C ALA A 20 13.45 -3.75 -0.27
N ILE A 21 13.36 -2.42 -0.21
CA ILE A 21 13.66 -1.65 0.98
C ILE A 21 12.33 -1.29 1.64
N VAL A 22 12.05 -1.90 2.79
CA VAL A 22 10.80 -1.72 3.51
C VAL A 22 11.14 -1.34 4.95
N PRO A 23 11.20 -0.04 5.26
CA PRO A 23 11.46 0.39 6.64
C PRO A 23 10.34 -0.04 7.58
N ASN A 24 10.59 0.02 8.87
CA ASN A 24 9.58 -0.23 9.88
C ASN A 24 8.42 0.73 9.67
N ARG A 25 7.20 0.17 9.71
CA ARG A 25 5.99 0.99 9.57
C ARG A 25 5.85 1.96 10.74
N ILE A 26 5.26 3.11 10.45
CA ILE A 26 4.93 4.09 11.46
C ILE A 26 3.53 3.81 11.99
N ASN A 27 3.42 3.69 13.30
CA ASN A 27 2.14 3.53 13.99
C ASN A 27 1.81 4.84 14.69
N LEU A 28 0.67 5.42 14.38
CA LEU A 28 0.19 6.64 15.02
C LEU A 28 -1.14 6.35 15.70
N PRO A 29 -1.14 6.13 17.02
CA PRO A 29 -2.40 5.95 17.75
C PRO A 29 -3.19 7.26 17.79
N ILE A 30 -4.48 7.16 17.52
CA ILE A 30 -5.40 8.29 17.62
C ILE A 30 -6.39 7.92 18.73
N LYS A 31 -5.93 8.06 19.96
CA LYS A 31 -6.64 7.52 21.15
C LYS A 31 -7.99 8.19 21.38
N ASP A 32 -8.08 9.49 21.15
CA ASP A 32 -9.32 10.24 21.32
C ASP A 32 -10.41 9.84 20.33
N GLN A 33 -10.04 9.18 19.23
CA GLN A 33 -10.98 8.70 18.23
C GLN A 33 -11.08 7.16 18.21
N ASN A 34 -10.43 6.47 19.14
CA ASN A 34 -10.35 5.01 19.17
C ASN A 34 -9.91 4.47 17.81
N ALA A 35 -8.77 4.96 17.32
CA ALA A 35 -8.29 4.70 15.98
C ALA A 35 -6.79 4.57 15.95
N LEU A 36 -6.29 4.06 14.82
CA LEU A 36 -4.87 3.87 14.59
C LEU A 36 -4.56 4.17 13.12
N HIS A 37 -3.50 4.95 12.88
CA HIS A 37 -2.99 5.18 11.54
C HIS A 37 -1.67 4.46 11.35
N LEU A 38 -1.52 3.81 10.19
CA LEU A 38 -0.29 3.12 9.78
C LEU A 38 0.22 3.70 8.48
N SER A 39 1.51 4.04 8.44
CA SER A 39 2.19 4.49 7.22
C SER A 39 3.32 3.52 6.91
N MET A 40 3.33 2.98 5.69
CA MET A 40 4.27 1.94 5.29
C MET A 40 4.88 2.29 3.93
N PRO A 41 6.02 3.00 3.91
CA PRO A 41 6.72 3.27 2.66
C PRO A 41 7.52 2.05 2.21
N ALA A 42 7.72 1.93 0.90
CA ALA A 42 8.53 0.89 0.32
C ALA A 42 9.17 1.35 -0.97
N TYR A 43 10.38 0.89 -1.21
CA TYR A 43 11.12 1.16 -2.44
C TYR A 43 11.84 -0.11 -2.88
N ILE A 44 11.80 -0.38 -4.17
CA ILE A 44 12.52 -1.51 -4.75
C ILE A 44 13.81 -0.96 -5.35
N LYS A 45 14.96 -1.43 -4.87
CA LYS A 45 16.26 -0.96 -5.36
C LYS A 45 16.35 -1.12 -6.87
N GLY A 46 16.64 0.00 -7.56
CA GLY A 46 16.67 0.04 -9.02
C GLY A 46 15.29 0.10 -9.67
N GLY A 47 14.22 0.10 -8.88
CA GLY A 47 12.86 0.19 -9.39
C GLY A 47 12.45 1.58 -9.81
N LYS A 48 11.32 1.66 -10.50
CA LYS A 48 10.82 2.91 -11.06
C LYS A 48 9.96 3.71 -10.09
N TYR A 49 9.48 3.08 -9.01
CA TYR A 49 8.45 3.67 -8.15
C TYR A 49 8.79 3.58 -6.69
N ILE A 50 8.38 4.62 -5.96
CA ILE A 50 8.25 4.59 -4.51
C ILE A 50 6.79 4.36 -4.22
N MET A 51 6.47 3.48 -3.27
CA MET A 51 5.10 3.21 -2.87
C MET A 51 4.93 3.53 -1.39
N VAL A 52 3.79 4.14 -1.03
CA VAL A 52 3.44 4.39 0.36
C VAL A 52 2.03 3.86 0.58
N LYS A 53 1.91 2.89 1.48
CA LYS A 53 0.61 2.38 1.91
C LYS A 53 0.18 3.13 3.16
N LEU A 54 -1.01 3.71 3.12
CA LEU A 54 -1.61 4.45 4.23
C LEU A 54 -2.86 3.72 4.65
N VAL A 55 -2.94 3.36 5.92
CA VAL A 55 -4.07 2.58 6.46
C VAL A 55 -4.57 3.24 7.74
N ASN A 56 -5.89 3.41 7.83
CA ASN A 56 -6.56 3.86 9.04
C ASN A 56 -7.45 2.75 9.55
N VAL A 57 -7.34 2.44 10.85
CA VAL A 57 -8.22 1.49 11.52
C VAL A 57 -9.03 2.28 12.54
N HIS A 58 -10.34 2.35 12.35
CA HIS A 58 -11.27 3.06 13.24
C HIS A 58 -12.20 2.05 13.88
N PHE A 59 -11.95 1.74 15.14
CA PHE A 59 -12.62 0.63 15.83
C PHE A 59 -14.11 0.86 16.08
N ASP A 60 -14.56 2.10 16.08
CA ASP A 60 -15.99 2.42 16.26
C ASP A 60 -16.76 2.50 14.93
N ASN A 61 -16.08 2.43 13.81
CA ASN A 61 -16.73 2.56 12.50
C ASN A 61 -17.79 1.49 12.24
N PRO A 62 -17.58 0.21 12.58
CA PRO A 62 -18.61 -0.82 12.34
C PRO A 62 -19.94 -0.53 13.02
N LYS A 63 -19.94 0.14 14.18
CA LYS A 63 -21.15 0.52 14.88
C LYS A 63 -22.01 1.52 14.08
N ASN A 64 -21.36 2.26 13.17
CA ASN A 64 -22.01 3.29 12.36
C ASN A 64 -22.15 2.86 10.91
N ASN A 65 -22.02 1.57 10.61
CA ASN A 65 -22.07 1.00 9.26
C ASN A 65 -20.97 1.56 8.33
N LEU A 66 -19.82 1.90 8.92
CA LEU A 66 -18.63 2.35 8.18
C LEU A 66 -17.56 1.26 8.24
N PRO A 67 -16.67 1.20 7.23
CA PRO A 67 -15.61 0.20 7.23
C PRO A 67 -14.67 0.37 8.43
N LEU A 68 -14.25 -0.72 9.03
CA LEU A 68 -13.24 -0.73 10.08
C LEU A 68 -11.91 -0.18 9.57
N ILE A 69 -11.54 -0.57 8.34
CA ILE A 69 -10.25 -0.26 7.74
C ILE A 69 -10.47 0.53 6.46
N ASN A 70 -9.77 1.66 6.36
CA ASN A 70 -9.66 2.44 5.13
C ASN A 70 -8.18 2.54 4.77
N GLY A 71 -7.86 2.40 3.51
CA GLY A 71 -6.48 2.46 3.08
C GLY A 71 -6.34 2.89 1.64
N LEU A 72 -5.16 3.36 1.31
CA LEU A 72 -4.80 3.69 -0.06
C LEU A 72 -3.31 3.47 -0.26
N ILE A 73 -2.90 3.37 -1.52
CA ILE A 73 -1.50 3.31 -1.88
C ILE A 73 -1.21 4.48 -2.81
N LEU A 74 -0.16 5.23 -2.48
CA LEU A 74 0.35 6.31 -3.29
C LEU A 74 1.61 5.81 -4.00
N MET A 75 1.64 5.98 -5.32
CA MET A 75 2.80 5.64 -6.14
C MET A 75 3.44 6.93 -6.64
N MET A 76 4.75 7.01 -6.52
CA MET A 76 5.53 8.17 -6.95
C MET A 76 6.71 7.72 -7.80
N ASP A 77 7.12 8.57 -8.73
CA ASP A 77 8.30 8.32 -9.53
C ASP A 77 9.54 8.34 -8.64
N ALA A 78 10.34 7.28 -8.67
CA ALA A 78 11.52 7.17 -7.80
C ALA A 78 12.64 8.13 -8.21
N LYS A 79 12.67 8.54 -9.47
CA LYS A 79 13.74 9.40 -10.00
C LYS A 79 13.49 10.88 -9.71
N ILE A 80 12.25 11.33 -9.86
CA ILE A 80 11.91 12.75 -9.77
C ILE A 80 10.90 13.08 -8.67
N GLY A 81 10.35 12.09 -8.00
CA GLY A 81 9.44 12.28 -6.87
C GLY A 81 8.01 12.67 -7.23
N THR A 82 7.68 12.71 -8.51
CA THR A 82 6.33 13.12 -8.94
C THR A 82 5.30 12.07 -8.54
N PRO A 83 4.18 12.45 -7.93
CA PRO A 83 3.08 11.51 -7.69
C PRO A 83 2.52 11.03 -9.03
N ILE A 84 2.30 9.72 -9.14
CA ILE A 84 1.85 9.09 -10.39
C ILE A 84 0.44 8.57 -10.25
N ALA A 85 0.14 7.88 -9.15
CA ALA A 85 -1.14 7.23 -8.99
C ALA A 85 -1.54 7.18 -7.51
N LEU A 86 -2.84 7.27 -7.31
CA LEU A 86 -3.46 7.09 -6.00
C LEU A 86 -4.44 5.94 -6.15
N ILE A 87 -4.23 4.87 -5.39
CA ILE A 87 -4.98 3.62 -5.55
C ILE A 87 -5.71 3.31 -4.24
N ASP A 88 -7.02 3.06 -4.34
CA ASP A 88 -7.82 2.65 -3.19
C ASP A 88 -7.28 1.32 -2.64
N GLY A 89 -7.18 1.23 -1.31
CA GLY A 89 -6.67 0.03 -0.65
C GLY A 89 -7.47 -1.23 -0.97
N LYS A 90 -8.78 -1.12 -1.13
CA LYS A 90 -9.61 -2.26 -1.53
C LYS A 90 -9.30 -2.73 -2.94
N SER A 91 -9.16 -1.79 -3.87
CA SER A 91 -8.79 -2.09 -5.25
C SER A 91 -7.43 -2.76 -5.33
N VAL A 92 -6.48 -2.28 -4.55
CA VAL A 92 -5.13 -2.86 -4.51
C VAL A 92 -5.16 -4.28 -3.94
N THR A 93 -5.93 -4.51 -2.89
CA THR A 93 -6.06 -5.84 -2.30
C THR A 93 -6.64 -6.82 -3.33
N SER A 94 -7.66 -6.41 -4.07
CA SER A 94 -8.26 -7.22 -5.12
C SER A 94 -7.28 -7.49 -6.25
N LEU A 95 -6.55 -6.47 -6.70
CA LEU A 95 -5.54 -6.60 -7.74
C LEU A 95 -4.40 -7.53 -7.30
N ARG A 96 -3.95 -7.38 -6.06
CA ARG A 96 -2.89 -8.21 -5.52
C ARG A 96 -3.30 -9.68 -5.47
N THR A 97 -4.52 -9.96 -5.02
CA THR A 97 -5.06 -11.31 -4.96
C THR A 97 -5.15 -11.91 -6.37
N GLY A 98 -5.69 -11.16 -7.32
CA GLY A 98 -5.78 -11.58 -8.71
C GLY A 98 -4.41 -11.81 -9.34
N ALA A 99 -3.46 -10.90 -9.10
CA ALA A 99 -2.10 -11.03 -9.63
C ALA A 99 -1.39 -12.24 -9.02
N SER A 100 -1.55 -12.49 -7.73
CA SER A 100 -0.98 -13.67 -7.07
C SER A 100 -1.53 -14.96 -7.64
N SER A 101 -2.85 -15.01 -7.88
CA SER A 101 -3.50 -16.16 -8.50
C SER A 101 -3.00 -16.38 -9.93
N GLY A 102 -2.79 -15.30 -10.68
CA GLY A 102 -2.29 -15.37 -12.05
C GLY A 102 -0.81 -15.76 -12.13
N LEU A 103 -0.03 -15.51 -11.09
CA LEU A 103 1.40 -15.85 -11.02
C LEU A 103 1.64 -17.23 -10.42
N ALA A 104 0.66 -17.74 -9.73
CA ALA A 104 0.75 -19.07 -9.15
C ALA A 104 0.49 -20.14 -10.22
#